data_1adc10a5975e4e2802f1351988c1ffdc
#
_entry.id   1adc10a5975e4e2802f1351988c1ffdc
#
_cell.length_a   1.000
_cell.length_b   1.000
_cell.length_c   1.000
_cell.angle_alpha   90.00
_cell.angle_beta   90.00
_cell.angle_gamma   90.00
#
_symmetry.space_group_name_H-M   'P 1'
#
loop_
_entity.id
_entity.type
_entity.pdbx_description
1 polymer ?
#
loop_
_entity_poly.entity_id
_entity_poly.type
_entity_poly.pdbx_seq_one_letter_code
_entity_poly.pdbx_strand_id
1 'polypeptide(L)'
;EVHEFRAEYEMMLQVVTDLEAYQIPYPVLKKIVQENGKFAGELLRENCDFIGYMFFDTINQTFEPCLTRICDVLYLYLTKVHPMHQQIPLTQAELASIAGASQAQMERSIKILRKEEILDTSRKRITILNPQKLLAHCTQGMRDNI
;
A
#
# COMPACT_ATOMS: atom_id res chain seq x y z
N GLU A 1 -20.63 8.38 28.82
CA GLU A 1 -19.24 8.86 28.69
C GLU A 1 -18.61 8.11 27.53
N VAL A 2 -18.28 8.83 26.47
CA VAL A 2 -17.49 8.29 25.36
C VAL A 2 -16.06 8.21 25.87
N HIS A 3 -15.55 7.02 26.16
CA HIS A 3 -14.16 6.82 26.45
C HIS A 3 -13.35 7.16 25.21
N GLU A 4 -12.65 8.30 25.23
CA GLU A 4 -11.66 8.61 24.20
C GLU A 4 -10.56 7.54 24.26
N PHE A 5 -10.50 6.72 23.23
CA PHE A 5 -9.38 5.82 23.05
C PHE A 5 -8.16 6.66 22.63
N ARG A 6 -7.34 7.03 23.61
CA ARG A 6 -6.04 7.68 23.35
C ARG A 6 -4.97 6.60 23.32
N ALA A 7 -4.63 6.14 22.15
CA ALA A 7 -3.40 5.41 21.96
C ALA A 7 -2.30 6.42 21.66
N GLU A 8 -1.34 6.57 22.55
CA GLU A 8 -0.10 7.30 22.28
C GLU A 8 0.79 6.36 21.46
N TYR A 9 0.78 6.52 20.14
CA TYR A 9 1.76 5.89 19.25
C TYR A 9 2.48 6.98 18.47
N GLU A 10 3.77 6.83 18.37
CA GLU A 10 4.57 7.61 17.45
C GLU A 10 4.27 7.13 16.02
N MET A 11 3.64 7.99 15.22
CA MET A 11 3.47 7.75 13.81
C MET A 11 4.63 8.40 13.06
N MET A 12 5.45 7.58 12.41
CA MET A 12 6.53 8.06 11.57
C MET A 12 6.04 8.13 10.12
N LEU A 13 6.11 9.32 9.52
CA LEU A 13 5.87 9.51 8.10
C LEU A 13 7.22 9.58 7.38
N GLN A 14 7.46 8.66 6.46
CA GLN A 14 8.65 8.64 5.63
C GLN A 14 8.31 9.16 4.24
N VAL A 15 8.99 10.24 3.82
CA VAL A 15 8.89 10.75 2.45
C VAL A 15 9.70 9.86 1.51
N VAL A 16 9.05 9.29 0.51
CA VAL A 16 9.64 8.36 -0.47
C VAL A 16 10.06 9.08 -1.76
N THR A 17 9.33 10.13 -2.13
CA THR A 17 9.62 11.00 -3.28
C THR A 17 9.48 12.46 -2.85
N ASP A 18 9.85 13.41 -3.72
CA ASP A 18 9.62 14.82 -3.44
C ASP A 18 8.16 15.06 -3.06
N LEU A 19 7.94 15.73 -1.94
CA LEU A 19 6.63 15.99 -1.37
C LEU A 19 6.42 17.48 -1.19
N GLU A 20 5.34 17.99 -1.77
CA GLU A 20 4.77 19.29 -1.45
C GLU A 20 3.47 19.06 -0.69
N ALA A 21 3.33 19.66 0.50
CA ALA A 21 2.19 19.42 1.39
C ALA A 21 1.73 20.69 2.09
N TYR A 22 0.42 20.74 2.37
CA TYR A 22 -0.17 21.78 3.21
C TYR A 22 -0.37 21.27 4.63
N GLN A 23 0.09 22.02 5.60
CA GLN A 23 -0.21 21.77 7.01
C GLN A 23 -1.39 22.63 7.44
N ILE A 24 -2.50 22.02 7.80
CA ILE A 24 -3.71 22.70 8.25
C ILE A 24 -3.82 22.54 9.77
N PRO A 25 -3.79 23.62 10.56
CA PRO A 25 -4.00 23.56 12.02
C PRO A 25 -5.39 22.99 12.33
N TYR A 26 -5.46 22.13 13.36
CA TYR A 26 -6.72 21.46 13.72
C TYR A 26 -7.93 22.40 13.93
N PRO A 27 -7.81 23.57 14.60
CA PRO A 27 -8.93 24.49 14.74
C PRO A 27 -9.46 25.00 13.39
N VAL A 28 -8.55 25.21 12.40
CA VAL A 28 -8.91 25.64 11.05
C VAL A 28 -9.62 24.51 10.31
N LEU A 29 -9.07 23.30 10.37
CA LEU A 29 -9.68 22.11 9.78
C LEU A 29 -11.09 21.87 10.34
N LYS A 30 -11.28 21.96 11.66
CA LYS A 30 -12.57 21.82 12.33
C LYS A 30 -13.59 22.80 11.79
N LYS A 31 -13.21 24.09 11.63
CA LYS A 31 -14.09 25.11 11.07
C LYS A 31 -14.48 24.79 9.63
N ILE A 32 -13.52 24.42 8.77
CA ILE A 32 -13.79 24.06 7.36
C ILE A 32 -14.78 22.89 7.29
N VAL A 33 -14.57 21.85 8.09
CA VAL A 33 -15.46 20.66 8.14
C VAL A 33 -16.88 21.04 8.57
N GLN A 34 -17.02 21.96 9.54
CA GLN A 34 -18.34 22.41 10.01
C GLN A 34 -19.08 23.30 9.00
N GLU A 35 -18.36 24.11 8.23
CA GLU A 35 -18.94 25.08 7.30
C GLU A 35 -19.09 24.56 5.86
N ASN A 36 -18.39 23.47 5.51
CA ASN A 36 -18.36 22.93 4.16
C ASN A 36 -18.69 21.43 4.15
N GLY A 37 -19.98 21.12 3.99
CA GLY A 37 -20.47 19.74 3.97
C GLY A 37 -19.89 18.88 2.83
N LYS A 38 -19.56 19.50 1.67
CA LYS A 38 -18.92 18.78 0.56
C LYS A 38 -17.51 18.35 0.94
N PHE A 39 -16.73 19.26 1.51
CA PHE A 39 -15.38 18.93 2.00
C PHE A 39 -15.42 17.86 3.11
N ALA A 40 -16.37 17.98 4.04
CA ALA A 40 -16.57 16.99 5.09
C ALA A 40 -16.89 15.60 4.53
N GLY A 41 -17.75 15.54 3.51
CA GLY A 41 -18.10 14.30 2.82
C GLY A 41 -16.90 13.64 2.13
N GLU A 42 -16.09 14.42 1.40
CA GLU A 42 -14.88 13.92 0.75
C GLU A 42 -13.84 13.45 1.78
N LEU A 43 -13.63 14.21 2.85
CA LEU A 43 -12.72 13.81 3.93
C LEU A 43 -13.17 12.51 4.59
N LEU A 44 -14.47 12.33 4.81
CA LEU A 44 -15.03 11.09 5.36
C LEU A 44 -14.81 9.92 4.41
N ARG A 45 -15.06 10.10 3.11
CA ARG A 45 -14.83 9.08 2.09
C ARG A 45 -13.36 8.63 2.08
N GLU A 46 -12.41 9.55 2.02
CA GLU A 46 -10.97 9.25 2.06
C GLU A 46 -10.57 8.49 3.33
N ASN A 47 -11.15 8.87 4.49
CA ASN A 47 -10.87 8.15 5.74
C ASN A 47 -11.47 6.74 5.72
N CYS A 48 -12.66 6.54 5.16
CA CYS A 48 -13.25 5.20 5.02
C CYS A 48 -12.41 4.32 4.10
N ASP A 49 -11.93 4.85 2.98
CA ASP A 49 -11.05 4.13 2.05
C ASP A 49 -9.72 3.75 2.73
N PHE A 50 -9.13 4.67 3.51
CA PHE A 50 -7.93 4.41 4.28
C PHE A 50 -8.14 3.32 5.35
N ILE A 51 -9.23 3.37 6.10
CA ILE A 51 -9.60 2.35 7.09
C ILE A 51 -9.81 1.00 6.40
N GLY A 52 -10.52 0.97 5.28
CA GLY A 52 -10.70 -0.23 4.46
C GLY A 52 -9.37 -0.85 4.04
N TYR A 53 -8.44 -0.01 3.57
CA TYR A 53 -7.09 -0.46 3.24
C TYR A 53 -6.34 -1.03 4.45
N MET A 54 -6.43 -0.39 5.62
CA MET A 54 -5.78 -0.89 6.85
C MET A 54 -6.34 -2.25 7.29
N PHE A 55 -7.65 -2.46 7.18
CA PHE A 55 -8.24 -3.77 7.46
C PHE A 55 -7.76 -4.82 6.47
N PHE A 56 -7.76 -4.50 5.17
CA PHE A 56 -7.24 -5.39 4.13
C PHE A 56 -5.78 -5.78 4.41
N ASP A 57 -4.92 -4.81 4.69
CA ASP A 57 -3.49 -5.05 4.99
C ASP A 57 -3.32 -5.92 6.25
N THR A 58 -4.07 -5.64 7.31
CA THR A 58 -4.03 -6.42 8.56
C THR A 58 -4.43 -7.88 8.33
N ILE A 59 -5.50 -8.12 7.57
CA ILE A 59 -5.97 -9.45 7.21
C ILE A 59 -4.92 -10.17 6.37
N ASN A 60 -4.38 -9.51 5.36
CA ASN A 60 -3.34 -10.05 4.50
C ASN A 60 -2.09 -10.44 5.28
N GLN A 61 -1.61 -9.57 6.17
CA GLN A 61 -0.44 -9.86 6.98
C GLN A 61 -0.65 -11.05 7.94
N THR A 62 -1.87 -11.28 8.37
CA THR A 62 -2.22 -12.34 9.32
C THR A 62 -2.42 -13.70 8.64
N PHE A 63 -3.10 -13.72 7.49
CA PHE A 63 -3.62 -14.96 6.91
C PHE A 63 -3.00 -15.33 5.55
N GLU A 64 -2.45 -14.36 4.81
CA GLU A 64 -1.97 -14.64 3.47
C GLU A 64 -0.49 -15.09 3.44
N PRO A 65 -0.13 -16.00 2.53
CA PRO A 65 1.25 -16.37 2.30
C PRO A 65 2.11 -15.17 1.90
N CYS A 66 3.38 -15.17 2.30
CA CYS A 66 4.30 -14.08 2.00
C CYS A 66 4.39 -13.74 0.49
N LEU A 67 4.38 -14.74 -0.38
CA LEU A 67 4.38 -14.54 -1.84
C LEU A 67 3.15 -13.73 -2.30
N THR A 68 1.97 -14.07 -1.81
CA THR A 68 0.71 -13.37 -2.13
C THR A 68 0.77 -11.92 -1.66
N ARG A 69 1.21 -11.65 -0.42
CA ARG A 69 1.35 -10.28 0.11
C ARG A 69 2.31 -9.42 -0.73
N ILE A 70 3.43 -10.01 -1.16
CA ILE A 70 4.37 -9.33 -2.05
C ILE A 70 3.70 -9.00 -3.40
N CYS A 71 2.93 -9.93 -3.96
CA CYS A 71 2.21 -9.71 -5.20
C CYS A 71 1.14 -8.63 -5.06
N ASP A 72 0.41 -8.59 -3.95
CA ASP A 72 -0.59 -7.55 -3.66
C ASP A 72 0.05 -6.16 -3.59
N VAL A 73 1.17 -6.01 -2.88
CA VAL A 73 1.90 -4.73 -2.82
C VAL A 73 2.36 -4.30 -4.21
N LEU A 74 2.98 -5.19 -4.98
CA LEU A 74 3.42 -4.89 -6.34
C LEU A 74 2.26 -4.51 -7.26
N TYR A 75 1.13 -5.19 -7.13
CA TYR A 75 -0.05 -4.91 -7.94
C TYR A 75 -0.72 -3.57 -7.57
N LEU A 76 -0.77 -3.22 -6.29
CA LEU A 76 -1.22 -1.90 -5.81
C LEU A 76 -0.33 -0.78 -6.36
N TYR A 77 0.99 -0.95 -6.35
CA TYR A 77 1.90 0.02 -6.95
C TYR A 77 1.64 0.19 -8.44
N LEU A 78 1.45 -0.91 -9.17
CA LEU A 78 1.21 -0.90 -10.60
C LEU A 78 -0.11 -0.21 -10.97
N THR A 79 -1.16 -0.36 -10.15
CA THR A 79 -2.52 0.10 -10.48
C THR A 79 -2.91 1.43 -9.85
N LYS A 80 -2.39 1.74 -8.67
CA LYS A 80 -2.80 2.92 -7.89
C LYS A 80 -1.71 3.97 -7.75
N VAL A 81 -0.45 3.56 -7.59
CA VAL A 81 0.65 4.50 -7.34
C VAL A 81 1.30 4.97 -8.63
N HIS A 82 1.55 4.05 -9.55
CA HIS A 82 2.20 4.33 -10.83
C HIS A 82 1.49 3.63 -12.01
N PRO A 83 0.22 3.97 -12.30
CA PRO A 83 -0.62 3.22 -13.24
C PRO A 83 -0.11 3.20 -14.69
N MET A 84 0.85 4.04 -15.04
CA MET A 84 1.41 4.12 -16.39
C MET A 84 2.82 3.50 -16.51
N HIS A 85 3.37 2.97 -15.41
CA HIS A 85 4.74 2.48 -15.38
C HIS A 85 4.82 1.04 -14.87
N GLN A 86 5.42 0.16 -15.67
CA GLN A 86 5.72 -1.21 -15.25
C GLN A 86 6.94 -1.28 -14.30
N GLN A 87 7.65 -0.17 -14.11
CA GLN A 87 8.80 -0.08 -13.22
C GLN A 87 8.40 0.52 -11.87
N ILE A 88 8.59 -0.26 -10.83
CA ILE A 88 8.31 0.12 -9.45
C ILE A 88 9.63 0.57 -8.80
N PRO A 89 9.75 1.82 -8.33
CA PRO A 89 10.99 2.38 -7.76
C PRO A 89 11.18 1.92 -6.30
N LEU A 90 11.10 0.63 -6.04
CA LEU A 90 11.35 0.02 -4.74
C LEU A 90 12.56 -0.90 -4.79
N THR A 91 13.33 -0.88 -3.73
CA THR A 91 14.31 -1.92 -3.43
C THR A 91 13.61 -3.16 -2.88
N GLN A 92 14.26 -4.32 -2.94
CA GLN A 92 13.74 -5.53 -2.31
C GLN A 92 13.57 -5.38 -0.79
N ALA A 93 14.42 -4.58 -0.14
CA ALA A 93 14.33 -4.32 1.29
C ALA A 93 13.09 -3.47 1.65
N GLU A 94 12.81 -2.43 0.86
CA GLU A 94 11.60 -1.62 1.03
C GLU A 94 10.33 -2.45 0.78
N LEU A 95 10.32 -3.25 -0.29
CA LEU A 95 9.21 -4.16 -0.58
C LEU A 95 9.01 -5.18 0.54
N ALA A 96 10.12 -5.74 1.08
CA ALA A 96 10.06 -6.66 2.22
C ALA A 96 9.43 -6.00 3.46
N SER A 97 9.84 -4.77 3.75
CA SER A 97 9.28 -3.98 4.87
C SER A 97 7.78 -3.75 4.70
N ILE A 98 7.34 -3.32 3.52
CA ILE A 98 5.92 -3.05 3.22
C ILE A 98 5.10 -4.35 3.31
N ALA A 99 5.59 -5.45 2.73
CA ALA A 99 4.87 -6.73 2.74
C ALA A 99 4.98 -7.51 4.06
N GLY A 100 5.65 -6.97 5.09
CA GLY A 100 5.90 -7.68 6.34
C GLY A 100 6.67 -8.99 6.15
N ALA A 101 7.66 -9.01 5.24
CA ALA A 101 8.43 -10.19 4.86
C ALA A 101 9.85 -10.13 5.43
N SER A 102 10.38 -11.27 5.86
CA SER A 102 11.81 -11.38 6.14
C SER A 102 12.63 -11.38 4.84
N GLN A 103 13.92 -11.02 4.94
CA GLN A 103 14.82 -11.04 3.78
C GLN A 103 14.83 -12.39 3.07
N ALA A 104 14.87 -13.50 3.82
CA ALA A 104 14.88 -14.85 3.26
C ALA A 104 13.56 -15.22 2.56
N GLN A 105 12.42 -14.71 3.05
CA GLN A 105 11.12 -14.88 2.39
C GLN A 105 11.04 -14.07 1.11
N MET A 106 11.54 -12.82 1.14
CA MET A 106 11.62 -11.96 -0.03
C MET A 106 12.45 -12.58 -1.14
N GLU A 107 13.66 -13.06 -0.84
CA GLU A 107 14.54 -13.68 -1.81
C GLU A 107 13.90 -14.92 -2.48
N ARG A 108 13.22 -15.75 -1.67
CA ARG A 108 12.50 -16.93 -2.21
C ARG A 108 11.36 -16.51 -3.12
N SER A 109 10.57 -15.51 -2.72
CA SER A 109 9.44 -15.02 -3.50
C SER A 109 9.90 -14.39 -4.82
N ILE A 110 10.92 -13.54 -4.79
CA ILE A 110 11.50 -12.95 -6.01
C ILE A 110 12.03 -14.04 -6.95
N LYS A 111 12.69 -15.08 -6.41
CA LYS A 111 13.18 -16.19 -7.23
C LYS A 111 12.04 -16.94 -7.94
N ILE A 112 10.91 -17.15 -7.27
CA ILE A 112 9.71 -17.76 -7.87
C ILE A 112 9.18 -16.87 -8.98
N LEU A 113 8.92 -15.60 -8.68
CA LEU A 113 8.34 -14.65 -9.63
C LEU A 113 9.23 -14.40 -10.87
N ARG A 114 10.55 -14.42 -10.71
CA ARG A 114 11.49 -14.36 -11.83
C ARG A 114 11.47 -15.64 -12.68
N LYS A 115 11.40 -16.82 -12.04
CA LYS A 115 11.33 -18.11 -12.76
C LYS A 115 10.06 -18.21 -13.60
N GLU A 116 8.96 -17.61 -13.14
CA GLU A 116 7.68 -17.56 -13.85
C GLU A 116 7.58 -16.40 -14.86
N GLU A 117 8.66 -15.63 -15.02
CA GLU A 117 8.71 -14.46 -15.92
C GLU A 117 7.65 -13.39 -15.59
N ILE A 118 7.32 -13.26 -14.32
CA ILE A 118 6.35 -12.26 -13.83
C ILE A 118 7.02 -10.92 -13.62
N LEU A 119 8.24 -10.93 -13.08
CA LEU A 119 9.03 -9.72 -12.83
C LEU A 119 10.52 -9.94 -13.10
N ASP A 120 11.23 -8.84 -13.26
CA ASP A 120 12.69 -8.79 -13.16
C ASP A 120 13.12 -7.71 -12.15
N THR A 121 14.33 -7.87 -11.60
CA THR A 121 14.87 -6.96 -10.60
C THR A 121 16.23 -6.43 -11.04
N SER A 122 16.39 -5.13 -10.94
CA SER A 122 17.66 -4.44 -11.09
C SER A 122 17.96 -3.61 -9.84
N ARG A 123 19.13 -2.95 -9.81
CA ARG A 123 19.51 -2.12 -8.66
C ARG A 123 18.47 -1.02 -8.43
N LYS A 124 17.73 -1.08 -7.31
CA LYS A 124 16.66 -0.12 -6.91
C LYS A 124 15.43 -0.08 -7.83
N ARG A 125 15.15 -1.15 -8.57
CA ARG A 125 13.95 -1.20 -9.43
C ARG A 125 13.43 -2.62 -9.54
N ILE A 126 12.12 -2.74 -9.55
CA ILE A 126 11.39 -3.96 -9.84
C ILE A 126 10.58 -3.69 -11.11
N THR A 127 10.78 -4.48 -12.14
CA THR A 127 10.05 -4.36 -13.41
C THR A 127 9.04 -5.47 -13.50
N ILE A 128 7.77 -5.14 -13.65
CA ILE A 128 6.70 -6.12 -13.85
C ILE A 128 6.65 -6.47 -15.34
N LEU A 129 6.92 -7.73 -15.66
CA LEU A 129 6.91 -8.24 -17.04
C LEU A 129 5.51 -8.73 -17.45
N ASN A 130 4.77 -9.32 -16.51
CA ASN A 130 3.45 -9.86 -16.78
C ASN A 130 2.46 -9.51 -15.64
N PRO A 131 1.69 -8.41 -15.79
CA PRO A 131 0.72 -7.99 -14.78
C PRO A 131 -0.41 -9.01 -14.55
N GLN A 132 -0.82 -9.76 -15.57
CA GLN A 132 -1.87 -10.75 -15.44
C GLN A 132 -1.43 -11.98 -14.64
N LYS A 133 -0.21 -12.46 -14.86
CA LYS A 133 0.37 -13.52 -14.03
C LYS A 133 0.60 -13.03 -12.59
N LEU A 134 1.03 -11.77 -12.42
CA LEU A 134 1.17 -11.17 -11.07
C LEU A 134 -0.17 -11.20 -10.33
N LEU A 135 -1.24 -10.75 -10.98
CA LEU A 135 -2.58 -10.75 -10.41
C LEU A 135 -3.06 -12.15 -10.01
N ALA A 136 -2.69 -13.18 -10.76
CA ALA A 136 -3.06 -14.57 -10.42
C ALA A 136 -2.47 -15.04 -9.08
N HIS A 137 -1.37 -14.44 -8.62
CA HIS A 137 -0.77 -14.68 -7.31
C HIS A 137 -1.32 -13.79 -6.19
N CYS A 138 -2.11 -12.77 -6.52
CA CYS A 138 -2.73 -11.88 -5.55
C CYS A 138 -3.88 -12.54 -4.80
N THR A 139 -4.29 -11.92 -3.70
CA THR A 139 -5.46 -12.31 -2.93
C THR A 139 -6.74 -12.30 -3.78
N GLN A 140 -7.74 -13.05 -3.35
CA GLN A 140 -9.04 -13.08 -4.02
C GLN A 140 -9.66 -11.68 -4.08
N GLY A 141 -9.58 -10.92 -2.97
CA GLY A 141 -10.12 -9.56 -2.91
C GLY A 141 -9.49 -8.61 -3.93
N MET A 142 -8.20 -8.78 -4.25
CA MET A 142 -7.53 -8.01 -5.32
C MET A 142 -8.03 -8.41 -6.70
N ARG A 143 -8.29 -9.71 -6.92
CA ARG A 143 -8.77 -10.23 -8.22
C ARG A 143 -10.21 -9.84 -8.53
N ASP A 144 -11.06 -9.71 -7.51
CA ASP A 144 -12.49 -9.43 -7.66
C ASP A 144 -12.80 -7.92 -7.81
N ASN A 145 -11.84 -7.04 -7.49
CA ASN A 145 -12.00 -5.58 -7.53
C ASN A 145 -11.45 -4.92 -8.82
N ILE A 146 -11.38 -5.65 -9.92
CA ILE A 146 -10.94 -5.15 -11.24
C ILE A 146 -12.11 -4.95 -12.19
#